data_32bfcb2bd7fc4bc65fcbf2069d1b2e7e
#
_entry.id   32bfcb2bd7fc4bc65fcbf2069d1b2e7e
#
_cell.length_a   1.000
_cell.length_b   1.000
_cell.length_c   1.000
_cell.angle_alpha   90.00
_cell.angle_beta   90.00
_cell.angle_gamma   90.00
#
_symmetry.space_group_name_H-M   'P 1'
#
loop_
_entity.id
_entity.type
_entity.pdbx_description
1 polymer ?
#
loop_
_entity_poly.entity_id
_entity_poly.type
_entity_poly.pdbx_seq_one_letter_code
_entity_poly.pdbx_strand_id
1 'polypeptide(L)'
;MFKRIRQTEIKDCGPACLATIVNLSGGKLSLVTAKELTKTSESGTTIQGILDGSRKLNLNPEGLEGNWAELIEGIQNNEIHLPFIAHIITKSGLAHFVVVEAINKKHIKIFDPALGILKQELKDFQSTWTGRIVNFDIDKIKNSVPKMKNHNFYYESLKQEKGTLSIVLFFSIIMALISFIGSFSYQKFIDTFILQTEKSVQKIHTYNFFEKIYLNILDNFNYLFMAIILLYLFQWILGIVRTLFIAKMSKRMNDS
;
A
#
# COMPACT_ATOMS: atom_id res chain seq x y z
N MET A 1 -8.54 7.74 18.23
CA MET A 1 -8.30 6.71 17.22
C MET A 1 -9.64 6.38 16.57
N PHE A 2 -9.70 6.41 15.25
CA PHE A 2 -10.96 6.15 14.54
C PHE A 2 -11.31 4.66 14.68
N LYS A 3 -12.47 4.38 15.28
CA LYS A 3 -12.95 2.99 15.44
C LYS A 3 -13.44 2.38 14.12
N ARG A 4 -13.88 3.22 13.17
CA ARG A 4 -14.39 2.80 11.86
C ARG A 4 -13.35 3.05 10.79
N ILE A 5 -13.08 2.03 9.99
CA ILE A 5 -12.04 2.04 8.96
C ILE A 5 -12.71 2.22 7.60
N ARG A 6 -12.32 3.27 6.88
CA ARG A 6 -12.77 3.51 5.51
C ARG A 6 -11.96 2.67 4.52
N GLN A 7 -12.60 2.27 3.43
CA GLN A 7 -11.91 1.67 2.31
C GLN A 7 -11.04 2.69 1.57
N THR A 8 -9.95 2.25 0.99
CA THR A 8 -9.08 3.07 0.13
C THR A 8 -9.33 2.78 -1.35
N GLU A 9 -9.74 1.56 -1.67
CA GLU A 9 -10.09 1.09 -3.00
C GLU A 9 -11.46 0.40 -2.98
N ILE A 10 -12.09 0.23 -4.15
CA ILE A 10 -13.43 -0.40 -4.27
C ILE A 10 -13.44 -1.81 -3.70
N LYS A 11 -12.34 -2.55 -3.88
CA LYS A 11 -12.16 -3.94 -3.40
C LYS A 11 -11.98 -4.09 -1.89
N ASP A 12 -11.81 -2.99 -1.16
CA ASP A 12 -11.45 -2.99 0.26
C ASP A 12 -12.66 -3.01 1.22
N CYS A 13 -13.90 -3.06 0.72
CA CYS A 13 -15.09 -2.98 1.56
C CYS A 13 -15.16 -4.09 2.62
N GLY A 14 -14.86 -5.34 2.27
CA GLY A 14 -14.86 -6.48 3.19
C GLY A 14 -13.84 -6.33 4.33
N PRO A 15 -12.53 -6.16 4.03
CA PRO A 15 -11.51 -5.96 5.06
C PRO A 15 -11.75 -4.70 5.90
N ALA A 16 -12.29 -3.62 5.34
CA ALA A 16 -12.64 -2.41 6.09
C ALA A 16 -13.78 -2.68 7.09
N CYS A 17 -14.77 -3.49 6.71
CA CYS A 17 -15.82 -3.95 7.62
C CYS A 17 -15.26 -4.81 8.75
N LEU A 18 -14.39 -5.80 8.45
CA LEU A 18 -13.76 -6.64 9.47
C LEU A 18 -12.92 -5.80 10.44
N ALA A 19 -12.09 -4.90 9.92
CA ALA A 19 -11.29 -4.00 10.75
C ALA A 19 -12.17 -3.10 11.64
N THR A 20 -13.34 -2.68 11.14
CA THR A 20 -14.31 -1.89 11.90
C THR A 20 -14.93 -2.70 13.03
N ILE A 21 -15.35 -3.95 12.79
CA ILE A 21 -15.88 -4.86 13.83
C ILE A 21 -14.85 -5.01 14.96
N VAL A 22 -13.61 -5.36 14.63
CA VAL A 22 -12.52 -5.53 15.61
C VAL A 22 -12.30 -4.26 16.42
N ASN A 23 -12.25 -3.10 15.76
CA ASN A 23 -11.96 -1.82 16.43
C ASN A 23 -13.14 -1.32 17.29
N LEU A 24 -14.38 -1.62 16.90
CA LEU A 24 -15.58 -1.34 17.72
C LEU A 24 -15.60 -2.21 18.98
N SER A 25 -15.11 -3.44 18.88
CA SER A 25 -15.00 -4.40 20.01
C SER A 25 -13.80 -4.12 20.94
N GLY A 26 -13.03 -3.05 20.71
CA GLY A 26 -11.91 -2.65 21.57
C GLY A 26 -10.53 -3.14 21.09
N GLY A 27 -10.47 -3.89 20.00
CA GLY A 27 -9.22 -4.28 19.33
C GLY A 27 -8.58 -3.17 18.51
N LYS A 28 -7.51 -3.52 17.82
CA LYS A 28 -6.81 -2.65 16.84
C LYS A 28 -6.46 -3.49 15.62
N LEU A 29 -7.17 -3.27 14.52
CA LEU A 29 -6.88 -3.90 13.23
C LEU A 29 -6.76 -2.81 12.17
N SER A 30 -5.66 -2.81 11.43
CA SER A 30 -5.45 -1.90 10.29
C SER A 30 -6.14 -2.45 9.04
N LEU A 31 -6.44 -1.58 8.05
CA LEU A 31 -6.98 -2.01 6.76
C LEU A 31 -6.03 -2.97 6.05
N VAL A 32 -4.73 -2.67 6.07
CA VAL A 32 -3.69 -3.48 5.41
C VAL A 32 -3.67 -4.90 5.97
N THR A 33 -3.59 -5.05 7.29
CA THR A 33 -3.61 -6.35 7.94
C THR A 33 -4.92 -7.09 7.69
N ALA A 34 -6.06 -6.38 7.66
CA ALA A 34 -7.34 -6.97 7.34
C ALA A 34 -7.40 -7.51 5.90
N LYS A 35 -6.82 -6.80 4.92
CA LYS A 35 -6.70 -7.24 3.52
C LYS A 35 -5.93 -8.56 3.40
N GLU A 36 -4.82 -8.70 4.11
CA GLU A 36 -4.03 -9.93 4.14
C GLU A 36 -4.78 -11.10 4.76
N LEU A 37 -5.39 -10.86 5.93
CA LEU A 37 -6.13 -11.88 6.65
C LEU A 37 -7.31 -12.41 5.84
N THR A 38 -8.01 -11.53 5.13
CA THR A 38 -9.16 -11.87 4.28
C THR A 38 -8.79 -12.33 2.88
N LYS A 39 -7.49 -12.32 2.53
CA LYS A 39 -6.97 -12.63 1.19
C LYS A 39 -7.69 -11.85 0.09
N THR A 40 -7.89 -10.55 0.31
CA THR A 40 -8.53 -9.66 -0.68
C THR A 40 -7.72 -9.63 -1.97
N SER A 41 -8.38 -9.93 -3.08
CA SER A 41 -7.79 -9.95 -4.43
C SER A 41 -8.19 -8.71 -5.25
N GLU A 42 -7.77 -8.65 -6.51
CA GLU A 42 -8.22 -7.60 -7.44
C GLU A 42 -9.74 -7.63 -7.69
N SER A 43 -10.38 -8.80 -7.57
CA SER A 43 -11.84 -8.96 -7.67
C SER A 43 -12.60 -8.65 -6.38
N GLY A 44 -11.91 -8.26 -5.31
CA GLY A 44 -12.47 -7.93 -4.00
C GLY A 44 -12.35 -9.06 -2.98
N THR A 45 -13.22 -9.02 -1.97
CA THR A 45 -13.23 -9.95 -0.85
C THR A 45 -14.50 -10.80 -0.89
N THR A 46 -14.37 -12.10 -0.66
CA THR A 46 -15.52 -13.01 -0.52
C THR A 46 -15.97 -13.10 0.94
N ILE A 47 -17.22 -13.54 1.17
CA ILE A 47 -17.71 -13.85 2.53
C ILE A 47 -16.79 -14.88 3.19
N GLN A 48 -16.38 -15.92 2.45
CA GLN A 48 -15.45 -16.92 2.96
C GLN A 48 -14.11 -16.29 3.38
N GLY A 49 -13.58 -15.34 2.61
CA GLY A 49 -12.37 -14.60 2.98
C GLY A 49 -12.53 -13.82 4.29
N ILE A 50 -13.70 -13.20 4.52
CA ILE A 50 -14.00 -12.52 5.79
C ILE A 50 -14.06 -13.54 6.94
N LEU A 51 -14.71 -14.69 6.74
CA LEU A 51 -14.79 -15.76 7.74
C LEU A 51 -13.40 -16.29 8.11
N ASP A 52 -12.57 -16.58 7.10
CA ASP A 52 -11.22 -17.12 7.32
C ASP A 52 -10.31 -16.10 8.01
N GLY A 53 -10.37 -14.84 7.58
CA GLY A 53 -9.65 -13.74 8.24
C GLY A 53 -10.07 -13.55 9.70
N SER A 54 -11.36 -13.65 9.96
CA SER A 54 -11.92 -13.54 11.31
C SER A 54 -11.51 -14.70 12.22
N ARG A 55 -11.48 -15.94 11.69
CA ARG A 55 -11.01 -17.12 12.43
C ARG A 55 -9.55 -17.00 12.85
N LYS A 56 -8.69 -16.45 11.98
CA LYS A 56 -7.29 -16.17 12.32
C LYS A 56 -7.12 -15.17 13.47
N LEU A 57 -8.14 -14.34 13.69
CA LEU A 57 -8.22 -13.40 14.80
C LEU A 57 -8.92 -13.99 16.04
N ASN A 58 -9.29 -15.27 16.03
CA ASN A 58 -10.04 -15.97 17.07
C ASN A 58 -11.42 -15.32 17.37
N LEU A 59 -12.10 -14.81 16.32
CA LEU A 59 -13.36 -14.08 16.47
C LEU A 59 -14.61 -14.97 16.36
N ASN A 60 -14.47 -16.27 16.15
CA ASN A 60 -15.58 -17.22 15.98
C ASN A 60 -16.71 -16.69 15.06
N PRO A 61 -16.41 -16.33 13.81
CA PRO A 61 -17.42 -15.79 12.91
C PRO A 61 -18.36 -16.89 12.42
N GLU A 62 -19.63 -16.53 12.22
CA GLU A 62 -20.65 -17.37 11.60
C GLU A 62 -21.18 -16.70 10.33
N GLY A 63 -21.16 -17.42 9.21
CA GLY A 63 -21.79 -17.00 7.97
C GLY A 63 -23.22 -17.48 7.95
N LEU A 64 -24.18 -16.57 7.90
CA LEU A 64 -25.62 -16.88 7.91
C LEU A 64 -26.27 -16.35 6.62
N GLU A 65 -27.25 -17.08 6.13
CA GLU A 65 -28.10 -16.69 5.00
C GLU A 65 -29.56 -16.93 5.37
N GLY A 66 -30.40 -15.94 5.12
CA GLY A 66 -31.81 -16.00 5.47
C GLY A 66 -32.60 -14.79 4.98
N ASN A 67 -33.88 -14.77 5.32
CA ASN A 67 -34.76 -13.67 5.00
C ASN A 67 -34.83 -12.63 6.13
N TRP A 68 -35.54 -11.54 5.89
CA TRP A 68 -35.62 -10.44 6.87
C TRP A 68 -36.29 -10.82 8.19
N ALA A 69 -37.33 -11.69 8.14
CA ALA A 69 -38.03 -12.14 9.34
C ALA A 69 -37.10 -12.98 10.24
N GLU A 70 -36.36 -13.91 9.64
CA GLU A 70 -35.34 -14.73 10.30
C GLU A 70 -34.23 -13.89 10.92
N LEU A 71 -33.77 -12.84 10.21
CA LEU A 71 -32.78 -11.91 10.76
C LEU A 71 -33.28 -11.22 12.02
N ILE A 72 -34.52 -10.72 12.01
CA ILE A 72 -35.11 -10.04 13.17
C ILE A 72 -35.36 -11.01 14.33
N GLU A 73 -35.83 -12.20 14.02
CA GLU A 73 -36.02 -13.27 15.02
C GLU A 73 -34.69 -13.68 15.67
N GLY A 74 -33.64 -13.90 14.88
CA GLY A 74 -32.31 -14.23 15.38
C GLY A 74 -31.71 -13.11 16.26
N ILE A 75 -31.99 -11.84 15.96
CA ILE A 75 -31.61 -10.73 16.83
C ILE A 75 -32.41 -10.73 18.14
N GLN A 76 -33.71 -10.99 18.08
CA GLN A 76 -34.57 -11.05 19.28
C GLN A 76 -34.22 -12.21 20.21
N ASN A 77 -33.84 -13.34 19.64
CA ASN A 77 -33.40 -14.55 20.34
C ASN A 77 -31.96 -14.49 20.86
N ASN A 78 -31.23 -13.37 20.61
CA ASN A 78 -29.78 -13.22 20.89
C ASN A 78 -28.88 -14.25 20.19
N GLU A 79 -29.29 -14.76 19.03
CA GLU A 79 -28.49 -15.61 18.17
C GLU A 79 -27.62 -14.76 17.21
N ILE A 80 -28.15 -13.61 16.78
CA ILE A 80 -27.46 -12.63 15.95
C ILE A 80 -27.16 -11.38 16.75
N HIS A 81 -25.86 -11.02 16.81
CA HIS A 81 -25.39 -9.90 17.61
C HIS A 81 -25.04 -8.69 16.74
N LEU A 82 -25.38 -7.49 17.23
CA LEU A 82 -24.95 -6.24 16.61
C LEU A 82 -23.64 -5.77 17.24
N PRO A 83 -22.68 -5.23 16.44
CA PRO A 83 -22.72 -5.07 15.00
C PRO A 83 -22.32 -6.34 14.24
N PHE A 84 -22.88 -6.54 13.04
CA PHE A 84 -22.51 -7.61 12.11
C PHE A 84 -22.18 -7.06 10.73
N ILE A 85 -21.54 -7.85 9.87
CA ILE A 85 -21.27 -7.48 8.46
C ILE A 85 -22.41 -8.00 7.59
N ALA A 86 -23.00 -7.14 6.79
CA ALA A 86 -24.02 -7.50 5.78
C ALA A 86 -23.48 -7.37 4.37
N HIS A 87 -23.86 -8.30 3.50
CA HIS A 87 -23.61 -8.22 2.07
C HIS A 87 -24.80 -7.58 1.37
N ILE A 88 -24.55 -6.58 0.56
CA ILE A 88 -25.58 -5.85 -0.21
C ILE A 88 -25.22 -5.77 -1.68
N ILE A 89 -26.21 -5.53 -2.52
CA ILE A 89 -26.02 -5.08 -3.89
C ILE A 89 -26.40 -3.60 -3.93
N THR A 90 -25.45 -2.75 -4.28
CA THR A 90 -25.68 -1.31 -4.39
C THR A 90 -26.69 -0.99 -5.50
N LYS A 91 -27.25 0.22 -5.51
CA LYS A 91 -28.13 0.69 -6.61
C LYS A 91 -27.46 0.66 -7.99
N SER A 92 -26.14 0.69 -8.04
CA SER A 92 -25.33 0.53 -9.26
C SER A 92 -25.06 -0.93 -9.65
N GLY A 93 -25.61 -1.90 -8.93
CA GLY A 93 -25.44 -3.32 -9.19
C GLY A 93 -24.13 -3.95 -8.68
N LEU A 94 -23.33 -3.21 -7.89
CA LEU A 94 -22.08 -3.71 -7.35
C LEU A 94 -22.28 -4.42 -6.02
N ALA A 95 -21.62 -5.57 -5.85
CA ALA A 95 -21.53 -6.28 -4.58
C ALA A 95 -20.72 -5.44 -3.58
N HIS A 96 -21.23 -5.30 -2.34
CA HIS A 96 -20.61 -4.45 -1.34
C HIS A 96 -20.86 -5.00 0.07
N PHE A 97 -19.93 -4.70 0.98
CA PHE A 97 -20.06 -5.05 2.40
C PHE A 97 -20.24 -3.79 3.24
N VAL A 98 -21.14 -3.87 4.19
CA VAL A 98 -21.41 -2.80 5.18
C VAL A 98 -21.50 -3.39 6.59
N VAL A 99 -21.21 -2.58 7.60
CA VAL A 99 -21.42 -2.97 9.01
C VAL A 99 -22.76 -2.46 9.49
N VAL A 100 -23.65 -3.35 9.92
CA VAL A 100 -24.91 -3.00 10.55
C VAL A 100 -24.65 -2.77 12.04
N GLU A 101 -24.87 -1.54 12.51
CA GLU A 101 -24.56 -1.14 13.90
C GLU A 101 -25.79 -1.16 14.79
N ALA A 102 -26.96 -0.81 14.26
CA ALA A 102 -28.20 -0.78 15.00
C ALA A 102 -29.41 -0.91 14.06
N ILE A 103 -30.43 -1.61 14.55
CA ILE A 103 -31.72 -1.75 13.87
C ILE A 103 -32.82 -1.32 14.85
N ASN A 104 -33.75 -0.50 14.40
CA ASN A 104 -34.94 -0.15 15.14
C ASN A 104 -36.21 -0.31 14.25
N LYS A 105 -37.40 -0.01 14.76
CA LYS A 105 -38.69 -0.26 14.08
C LYS A 105 -38.84 0.42 12.72
N LYS A 106 -38.11 1.50 12.43
CA LYS A 106 -38.27 2.30 11.19
C LYS A 106 -36.97 2.45 10.42
N HIS A 107 -35.83 2.43 11.09
CA HIS A 107 -34.54 2.77 10.52
C HIS A 107 -33.47 1.75 10.88
N ILE A 108 -32.47 1.66 10.01
CA ILE A 108 -31.23 0.93 10.23
C ILE A 108 -30.05 1.91 10.19
N LYS A 109 -29.12 1.71 11.11
CA LYS A 109 -27.84 2.44 11.12
C LYS A 109 -26.76 1.53 10.63
N ILE A 110 -26.14 1.91 9.54
CA ILE A 110 -25.02 1.17 8.93
C ILE A 110 -23.76 2.03 8.89
N PHE A 111 -22.61 1.39 8.91
CA PHE A 111 -21.37 1.98 8.49
C PHE A 111 -21.00 1.40 7.13
N ASP A 112 -20.99 2.26 6.12
CA ASP A 112 -20.52 1.96 4.76
C ASP A 112 -19.06 2.40 4.67
N PRO A 113 -18.12 1.49 4.35
CA PRO A 113 -16.70 1.85 4.23
C PRO A 113 -16.40 2.93 3.19
N ALA A 114 -17.23 3.08 2.16
CA ALA A 114 -17.07 4.12 1.15
C ALA A 114 -17.69 5.45 1.58
N LEU A 115 -18.92 5.41 2.12
CA LEU A 115 -19.73 6.59 2.38
C LEU A 115 -19.69 7.08 3.84
N GLY A 116 -19.37 6.17 4.78
CA GLY A 116 -19.36 6.46 6.22
C GLY A 116 -20.62 5.98 6.92
N ILE A 117 -21.01 6.68 8.00
CA ILE A 117 -22.19 6.31 8.79
C ILE A 117 -23.45 6.81 8.04
N LEU A 118 -24.36 5.89 7.78
CA LEU A 118 -25.64 6.15 7.14
C LEU A 118 -26.78 5.69 8.06
N LYS A 119 -27.87 6.47 8.05
CA LYS A 119 -29.14 6.09 8.65
C LYS A 119 -30.17 6.10 7.52
N GLN A 120 -30.77 4.95 7.26
CA GLN A 120 -31.74 4.78 6.17
C GLN A 120 -32.99 4.06 6.64
N GLU A 121 -34.05 4.09 5.85
CA GLU A 121 -35.26 3.32 6.13
C GLU A 121 -35.02 1.81 5.98
N LEU A 122 -35.74 1.01 6.75
CA LEU A 122 -35.61 -0.46 6.68
C LEU A 122 -35.92 -0.99 5.27
N LYS A 123 -36.93 -0.44 4.62
CA LYS A 123 -37.33 -0.86 3.25
C LYS A 123 -36.21 -0.66 2.23
N ASP A 124 -35.49 0.45 2.33
CA ASP A 124 -34.37 0.75 1.43
C ASP A 124 -33.22 -0.24 1.62
N PHE A 125 -32.91 -0.55 2.87
CA PHE A 125 -31.89 -1.56 3.16
C PHE A 125 -32.32 -2.95 2.68
N GLN A 126 -33.55 -3.37 2.96
CA GLN A 126 -34.09 -4.66 2.55
C GLN A 126 -34.01 -4.86 1.03
N SER A 127 -34.24 -3.80 0.23
CA SER A 127 -34.20 -3.89 -1.22
C SER A 127 -32.78 -4.12 -1.80
N THR A 128 -31.74 -3.82 -1.01
CA THR A 128 -30.33 -3.98 -1.41
C THR A 128 -29.65 -5.16 -0.72
N TRP A 129 -30.17 -5.63 0.39
CA TRP A 129 -29.59 -6.73 1.15
C TRP A 129 -29.79 -8.08 0.44
N THR A 130 -28.75 -8.90 0.40
CA THR A 130 -28.75 -10.19 -0.30
C THR A 130 -29.20 -11.37 0.57
N GLY A 131 -29.60 -11.14 1.80
CA GLY A 131 -29.90 -12.20 2.75
C GLY A 131 -28.69 -12.75 3.50
N ARG A 132 -27.47 -12.28 3.20
CA ARG A 132 -26.22 -12.85 3.75
C ARG A 132 -25.59 -11.90 4.76
N ILE A 133 -25.14 -12.49 5.88
CA ILE A 133 -24.41 -11.76 6.93
C ILE A 133 -23.22 -12.57 7.43
N VAL A 134 -22.28 -11.87 8.06
CA VAL A 134 -21.26 -12.47 8.94
C VAL A 134 -21.52 -11.96 10.34
N ASN A 135 -21.95 -12.87 11.21
CA ASN A 135 -22.25 -12.65 12.61
C ASN A 135 -21.03 -12.86 13.49
N PHE A 136 -20.96 -12.16 14.61
CA PHE A 136 -19.86 -12.22 15.56
C PHE A 136 -20.36 -12.21 17.01
N ASP A 137 -19.82 -13.08 17.84
CA ASP A 137 -20.03 -13.01 19.28
C ASP A 137 -19.10 -11.94 19.89
N ILE A 138 -19.66 -10.73 20.08
CA ILE A 138 -18.89 -9.55 20.49
C ILE A 138 -18.37 -9.64 21.92
N ASP A 139 -19.06 -10.32 22.82
CA ASP A 139 -18.61 -10.46 24.21
C ASP A 139 -17.38 -11.38 24.30
N LYS A 140 -17.29 -12.38 23.44
CA LYS A 140 -16.08 -13.18 23.27
C LYS A 140 -14.96 -12.38 22.60
N ILE A 141 -15.27 -11.49 21.66
CA ILE A 141 -14.29 -10.64 20.99
C ILE A 141 -13.54 -9.75 22.00
N LYS A 142 -14.22 -9.10 22.92
CA LYS A 142 -13.58 -8.22 23.93
C LYS A 142 -12.50 -8.93 24.74
N ASN A 143 -12.65 -10.23 24.95
CA ASN A 143 -11.74 -11.05 25.74
C ASN A 143 -10.64 -11.73 24.89
N SER A 144 -10.89 -11.91 23.60
CA SER A 144 -10.05 -12.73 22.69
C SER A 144 -9.18 -11.92 21.76
N VAL A 145 -9.53 -10.64 21.47
CA VAL A 145 -8.74 -9.85 20.52
C VAL A 145 -7.38 -9.55 21.12
N PRO A 146 -6.31 -10.12 20.60
CA PRO A 146 -4.97 -9.71 20.97
C PRO A 146 -4.89 -8.20 20.76
N LYS A 147 -4.36 -7.45 21.74
CA LYS A 147 -3.88 -6.09 21.47
C LYS A 147 -2.75 -6.23 20.44
N MET A 148 -3.13 -6.41 19.17
CA MET A 148 -2.15 -6.54 18.12
C MET A 148 -1.26 -5.30 18.20
N LYS A 149 -0.01 -5.50 18.59
CA LYS A 149 1.06 -4.53 18.35
C LYS A 149 0.89 -4.14 16.89
N ASN A 150 0.92 -2.83 16.60
CA ASN A 150 1.02 -2.36 15.23
C ASN A 150 2.18 -3.13 14.57
N HIS A 151 1.86 -4.24 13.94
CA HIS A 151 2.81 -4.94 13.10
C HIS A 151 2.96 -4.00 11.91
N ASN A 152 4.04 -3.27 11.88
CA ASN A 152 4.42 -2.51 10.70
C ASN A 152 4.83 -3.53 9.64
N PHE A 153 3.83 -4.14 8.98
CA PHE A 153 4.03 -5.09 7.88
C PHE A 153 5.08 -4.56 6.88
N TYR A 154 4.94 -3.30 6.49
CA TYR A 154 5.95 -2.65 5.65
C TYR A 154 7.35 -2.65 6.25
N TYR A 155 7.47 -2.48 7.57
CA TYR A 155 8.77 -2.48 8.23
C TYR A 155 9.39 -3.88 8.26
N GLU A 156 8.60 -4.93 8.49
CA GLU A 156 9.10 -6.30 8.47
C GLU A 156 9.40 -6.79 7.05
N SER A 157 8.55 -6.47 6.07
CA SER A 157 8.83 -6.76 4.67
C SER A 157 10.09 -6.04 4.19
N LEU A 158 10.27 -4.76 4.54
CA LEU A 158 11.50 -4.02 4.27
C LEU A 158 12.71 -4.61 5.01
N LYS A 159 12.52 -5.11 6.23
CA LYS A 159 13.57 -5.74 7.01
C LYS A 159 14.03 -7.06 6.40
N GLN A 160 13.14 -7.83 5.80
CA GLN A 160 13.47 -9.06 5.08
C GLN A 160 14.27 -8.76 3.81
N GLU A 161 13.99 -7.66 3.11
CA GLU A 161 14.65 -7.25 1.87
C GLU A 161 15.80 -6.23 2.06
N LYS A 162 16.35 -6.12 3.27
CA LYS A 162 17.46 -5.19 3.59
C LYS A 162 18.64 -5.27 2.61
N GLY A 163 19.01 -6.49 2.19
CA GLY A 163 20.09 -6.70 1.24
C GLY A 163 19.80 -6.07 -0.12
N THR A 164 18.59 -6.32 -0.67
CA THR A 164 18.16 -5.74 -1.95
C THR A 164 18.03 -4.23 -1.87
N LEU A 165 17.48 -3.72 -0.75
CA LEU A 165 17.36 -2.28 -0.50
C LEU A 165 18.73 -1.59 -0.43
N SER A 166 19.70 -2.21 0.26
CA SER A 166 21.07 -1.69 0.35
C SER A 166 21.75 -1.63 -1.02
N ILE A 167 21.56 -2.64 -1.86
CA ILE A 167 22.08 -2.67 -3.24
C ILE A 167 21.46 -1.54 -4.09
N VAL A 168 20.14 -1.35 -4.02
CA VAL A 168 19.43 -0.28 -4.73
C VAL A 168 19.92 1.10 -4.30
N LEU A 169 20.11 1.32 -2.99
CA LEU A 169 20.65 2.57 -2.45
C LEU A 169 22.08 2.80 -2.92
N PHE A 170 22.93 1.77 -2.89
CA PHE A 170 24.30 1.86 -3.37
C PHE A 170 24.38 2.28 -4.85
N PHE A 171 23.62 1.63 -5.74
CA PHE A 171 23.55 2.03 -7.15
C PHE A 171 22.99 3.44 -7.32
N SER A 172 22.01 3.86 -6.51
CA SER A 172 21.45 5.21 -6.57
C SER A 172 22.49 6.27 -6.20
N ILE A 173 23.31 6.02 -5.19
CA ILE A 173 24.41 6.93 -4.78
C ILE A 173 25.47 7.02 -5.89
N ILE A 174 25.88 5.88 -6.47
CA ILE A 174 26.85 5.88 -7.59
C ILE A 174 26.30 6.69 -8.76
N MET A 175 25.05 6.48 -9.15
CA MET A 175 24.42 7.25 -10.23
C MET A 175 24.38 8.75 -9.95
N ALA A 176 24.09 9.16 -8.70
CA ALA A 176 24.11 10.55 -8.30
C ALA A 176 25.52 11.18 -8.41
N LEU A 177 26.56 10.45 -7.99
CA LEU A 177 27.95 10.89 -8.12
C LEU A 177 28.37 11.02 -9.58
N ILE A 178 28.01 10.07 -10.44
CA ILE A 178 28.28 10.13 -11.88
C ILE A 178 27.57 11.33 -12.51
N SER A 179 26.32 11.59 -12.16
CA SER A 179 25.56 12.76 -12.65
C SER A 179 26.20 14.07 -12.23
N PHE A 180 26.71 14.15 -10.99
CA PHE A 180 27.43 15.33 -10.51
C PHE A 180 28.71 15.59 -11.30
N ILE A 181 29.52 14.53 -11.52
CA ILE A 181 30.77 14.62 -12.35
C ILE A 181 30.42 15.01 -13.79
N GLY A 182 29.37 14.42 -14.36
CA GLY A 182 28.91 14.76 -15.72
C GLY A 182 28.50 16.22 -15.85
N SER A 183 27.76 16.76 -14.89
CA SER A 183 27.34 18.16 -14.85
C SER A 183 28.54 19.12 -14.79
N PHE A 184 29.51 18.80 -13.94
CA PHE A 184 30.74 19.60 -13.83
C PHE A 184 31.60 19.56 -15.12
N SER A 185 31.70 18.38 -15.74
CA SER A 185 32.41 18.21 -17.01
C SER A 185 31.73 18.98 -18.14
N TYR A 186 30.39 18.99 -18.17
CA TYR A 186 29.62 19.75 -19.16
C TYR A 186 29.79 21.26 -18.99
N GLN A 187 29.77 21.78 -17.78
CA GLN A 187 30.02 23.19 -17.49
C GLN A 187 31.40 23.60 -18.00
N LYS A 188 32.42 22.81 -17.68
CA LYS A 188 33.81 23.10 -18.10
C LYS A 188 34.00 23.02 -19.63
N PHE A 189 33.26 22.13 -20.28
CA PHE A 189 33.18 22.05 -21.73
C PHE A 189 32.62 23.35 -22.33
N ILE A 190 31.51 23.86 -21.83
CA ILE A 190 30.92 25.12 -22.26
C ILE A 190 31.89 26.28 -22.07
N ASP A 191 32.52 26.40 -20.91
CA ASP A 191 33.43 27.47 -20.56
C ASP A 191 34.66 27.47 -21.48
N THR A 192 35.20 26.30 -21.83
CA THR A 192 36.41 26.16 -22.60
C THR A 192 36.17 26.33 -24.10
N PHE A 193 35.10 25.74 -24.65
CA PHE A 193 34.89 25.65 -26.10
C PHE A 193 33.86 26.63 -26.67
N ILE A 194 32.86 27.04 -25.87
CA ILE A 194 31.77 27.90 -26.36
C ILE A 194 32.00 29.35 -25.97
N LEU A 195 32.41 29.63 -24.74
CA LEU A 195 32.54 31.01 -24.26
C LEU A 195 33.91 31.64 -24.59
N GLN A 196 34.88 30.88 -25.16
CA GLN A 196 36.24 31.37 -25.53
C GLN A 196 36.77 32.35 -24.48
N THR A 197 36.72 31.98 -23.21
CA THR A 197 37.27 32.85 -22.18
C THR A 197 38.78 32.83 -22.30
N GLU A 198 39.32 33.77 -23.13
CA GLU A 198 40.73 34.15 -23.13
C GLU A 198 41.14 34.56 -21.71
N LYS A 199 41.75 33.65 -21.01
CA LYS A 199 42.73 34.01 -19.98
C LYS A 199 43.92 33.05 -20.13
N SER A 200 44.82 33.44 -21.00
CA SER A 200 46.24 33.08 -20.92
C SER A 200 46.74 33.42 -19.50
N VAL A 201 46.67 32.49 -18.59
CA VAL A 201 47.41 32.50 -17.35
C VAL A 201 48.35 31.32 -17.37
N GLN A 202 49.56 31.59 -17.88
CA GLN A 202 50.72 30.77 -17.58
C GLN A 202 50.91 30.73 -16.06
N LYS A 203 50.38 29.68 -15.43
CA LYS A 203 50.80 29.23 -14.12
C LYS A 203 51.43 27.87 -14.29
N ILE A 204 52.74 27.78 -14.14
CA ILE A 204 53.51 26.57 -13.99
C ILE A 204 53.05 25.93 -12.67
N HIS A 205 52.05 25.07 -12.74
CA HIS A 205 51.68 24.19 -11.64
C HIS A 205 52.13 22.77 -11.97
N THR A 206 52.84 22.16 -11.05
CA THR A 206 53.17 20.73 -11.08
C THR A 206 51.84 19.96 -10.91
N TYR A 207 51.29 19.52 -12.03
CA TYR A 207 50.02 18.80 -12.06
C TYR A 207 50.20 17.37 -11.55
N ASN A 208 49.29 16.92 -10.67
CA ASN A 208 49.20 15.53 -10.27
C ASN A 208 48.80 14.62 -11.46
N PHE A 209 49.16 13.33 -11.40
CA PHE A 209 48.89 12.35 -12.46
C PHE A 209 47.45 12.41 -13.01
N PHE A 210 46.46 12.51 -12.12
CA PHE A 210 45.02 12.61 -12.47
C PHE A 210 44.68 13.95 -13.16
N GLU A 211 45.27 15.05 -12.75
CA GLU A 211 45.09 16.36 -13.40
C GLU A 211 45.67 16.37 -14.82
N LYS A 212 46.80 15.69 -15.04
CA LYS A 212 47.43 15.59 -16.34
C LYS A 212 46.58 14.76 -17.32
N ILE A 213 46.00 13.66 -16.88
CA ILE A 213 45.05 12.87 -17.68
C ILE A 213 43.81 13.71 -18.00
N TYR A 214 43.25 14.39 -16.99
CA TYR A 214 42.08 15.24 -17.16
C TYR A 214 42.30 16.37 -18.15
N LEU A 215 43.42 17.07 -18.08
CA LEU A 215 43.78 18.12 -19.02
C LEU A 215 44.01 17.57 -20.46
N ASN A 216 44.64 16.41 -20.59
CA ASN A 216 44.85 15.78 -21.89
C ASN A 216 43.54 15.33 -22.56
N ILE A 217 42.55 14.95 -21.77
CA ILE A 217 41.17 14.64 -22.24
C ILE A 217 40.46 15.93 -22.67
N LEU A 218 40.65 17.03 -21.95
CA LEU A 218 40.04 18.33 -22.23
C LEU A 218 40.63 18.98 -23.51
N ASP A 219 41.92 18.82 -23.78
CA ASP A 219 42.58 19.39 -24.96
C ASP A 219 42.15 18.72 -26.26
N ASN A 220 41.59 17.51 -26.21
CA ASN A 220 41.09 16.78 -27.37
C ASN A 220 39.57 16.66 -27.36
N PHE A 221 38.87 17.52 -28.10
CA PHE A 221 37.42 17.57 -28.22
C PHE A 221 36.76 16.17 -28.44
N ASN A 222 37.34 15.38 -29.34
CA ASN A 222 36.83 14.05 -29.66
C ASN A 222 36.88 13.09 -28.47
N TYR A 223 37.94 13.11 -27.66
CA TYR A 223 38.07 12.27 -26.49
C TYR A 223 37.12 12.71 -25.36
N LEU A 224 36.92 14.01 -25.17
CA LEU A 224 35.97 14.54 -24.20
C LEU A 224 34.55 14.14 -24.58
N PHE A 225 34.18 14.31 -25.84
CA PHE A 225 32.85 13.94 -26.34
C PHE A 225 32.59 12.43 -26.19
N MET A 226 33.56 11.59 -26.57
CA MET A 226 33.48 10.14 -26.37
C MET A 226 33.37 9.76 -24.89
N ALA A 227 34.13 10.40 -24.02
CA ALA A 227 34.08 10.14 -22.57
C ALA A 227 32.70 10.47 -21.99
N ILE A 228 32.08 11.57 -22.38
CA ILE A 228 30.73 11.96 -21.97
C ILE A 228 29.71 10.92 -22.45
N ILE A 229 29.75 10.49 -23.69
CA ILE A 229 28.85 9.46 -24.23
C ILE A 229 28.99 8.15 -23.45
N LEU A 230 30.23 7.69 -23.23
CA LEU A 230 30.49 6.46 -22.47
C LEU A 230 29.96 6.55 -21.01
N LEU A 231 30.12 7.71 -20.39
CA LEU A 231 29.63 7.96 -19.02
C LEU A 231 28.09 7.87 -18.95
N TYR A 232 27.39 8.46 -19.92
CA TYR A 232 25.92 8.37 -19.98
C TYR A 232 25.43 6.96 -20.32
N LEU A 233 26.12 6.25 -21.23
CA LEU A 233 25.81 4.84 -21.52
C LEU A 233 25.99 3.96 -20.28
N PHE A 234 27.07 4.14 -19.54
CA PHE A 234 27.31 3.42 -18.30
C PHE A 234 26.22 3.72 -17.25
N GLN A 235 25.85 4.99 -17.10
CA GLN A 235 24.76 5.40 -16.21
C GLN A 235 23.41 4.76 -16.60
N TRP A 236 23.13 4.68 -17.90
CA TRP A 236 21.92 4.04 -18.42
C TRP A 236 21.87 2.54 -18.09
N ILE A 237 22.99 1.82 -18.26
CA ILE A 237 23.13 0.40 -17.90
C ILE A 237 22.89 0.20 -16.39
N LEU A 238 23.51 1.02 -15.54
CA LEU A 238 23.30 0.99 -14.10
C LEU A 238 21.83 1.23 -13.72
N GLY A 239 21.14 2.13 -14.43
CA GLY A 239 19.72 2.39 -14.27
C GLY A 239 18.86 1.16 -14.55
N ILE A 240 19.15 0.41 -15.63
CA ILE A 240 18.47 -0.85 -15.95
C ILE A 240 18.67 -1.87 -14.83
N VAL A 241 19.91 -2.08 -14.40
CA VAL A 241 20.25 -3.02 -13.33
C VAL A 241 19.47 -2.68 -12.05
N ARG A 242 19.47 -1.40 -11.64
CA ARG A 242 18.70 -0.93 -10.48
C ARG A 242 17.20 -1.24 -10.62
N THR A 243 16.62 -0.98 -11.78
CA THR A 243 15.20 -1.22 -12.04
C THR A 243 14.85 -2.70 -11.94
N LEU A 244 15.71 -3.59 -12.42
CA LEU A 244 15.55 -5.04 -12.30
C LEU A 244 15.55 -5.48 -10.83
N PHE A 245 16.42 -4.92 -9.99
CA PHE A 245 16.44 -5.20 -8.55
C PHE A 245 15.14 -4.73 -7.87
N ILE A 246 14.64 -3.53 -8.20
CA ILE A 246 13.38 -3.00 -7.68
C ILE A 246 12.20 -3.89 -8.10
N ALA A 247 12.14 -4.30 -9.37
CA ALA A 247 11.09 -5.19 -9.88
C ALA A 247 11.10 -6.56 -9.17
N LYS A 248 12.29 -7.14 -8.95
CA LYS A 248 12.44 -8.39 -8.21
C LYS A 248 12.01 -8.27 -6.75
N MET A 249 12.34 -7.16 -6.09
CA MET A 249 11.90 -6.86 -4.73
C MET A 249 10.38 -6.72 -4.65
N SER A 250 9.79 -5.93 -5.56
CA SER A 250 8.34 -5.73 -5.64
C SER A 250 7.59 -7.06 -5.82
N LYS A 251 8.09 -7.93 -6.72
CA LYS A 251 7.50 -9.25 -6.92
C LYS A 251 7.54 -10.10 -5.66
N ARG A 252 8.69 -10.18 -4.96
CA ARG A 252 8.81 -10.95 -3.70
C ARG A 252 7.90 -10.43 -2.60
N MET A 253 7.74 -9.10 -2.50
CA MET A 253 6.82 -8.48 -1.52
C MET A 253 5.35 -8.74 -1.84
N ASN A 254 5.02 -8.99 -3.12
CA ASN A 254 3.65 -9.29 -3.53
C ASN A 254 3.31 -10.79 -3.40
N ASP A 255 4.34 -11.65 -3.48
CA ASP A 255 4.19 -13.12 -3.38
C ASP A 255 4.28 -13.62 -1.91
N SER A 256 4.61 -12.76 -0.92
CA SER A 256 4.68 -13.06 0.52
C SER A 256 3.42 -12.66 1.26
#